data_6f894c08fc33ec05f4881187361c92f8
#
_entry.id   6f894c08fc33ec05f4881187361c92f8
#
_cell.length_a   1.000
_cell.length_b   1.000
_cell.length_c   1.000
_cell.angle_alpha   90.00
_cell.angle_beta   90.00
_cell.angle_gamma   90.00
#
_symmetry.space_group_name_H-M   'P 1'
#
loop_
_entity.id
_entity.type
_entity.pdbx_description
1 polymer ?
#
loop_
_entity_poly.entity_id
_entity_poly.type
_entity_poly.pdbx_seq_one_letter_code
_entity_poly.pdbx_strand_id
1 'polypeptide(L)'
;MSTTEVAEALSVLELRQYTLHPGRRDELIALFEREFVEPQEDAGMRLLATFRDLDDPDRFVWLRGFPDMSSRAESLAAFYGGPVWKAHRDAANATMVDSDNVFLLRPLGCDQGLLAALQRRPPAGAAARAGGVFTITLCPLREPADEALVHAFDQHVHPWWVGVGGDLLACWVSEDAPNNFPRLPVRENEPVLAWLTRFDDEAAERRHATLLQASGCLGRPEWRAYLSGEPTQLRLVPTDRSALRRRPSQEG
;
A
#
# COMPACT_ATOMS: atom_id res chain seq x y z
N MET A 1 -9.20 16.44 28.78
CA MET A 1 -7.85 16.77 28.31
C MET A 1 -7.63 15.92 27.07
N SER A 2 -7.79 16.54 25.89
CA SER A 2 -7.62 15.85 24.62
C SER A 2 -6.13 15.76 24.32
N THR A 3 -5.53 14.60 24.53
CA THR A 3 -4.22 14.27 23.99
C THR A 3 -4.39 14.08 22.49
N THR A 4 -4.05 15.12 21.73
CA THR A 4 -3.78 14.97 20.30
C THR A 4 -2.58 14.04 20.22
N GLU A 5 -2.83 12.75 19.95
CA GLU A 5 -1.79 11.83 19.54
C GLU A 5 -1.17 12.42 18.27
N VAL A 6 0.04 12.94 18.41
CA VAL A 6 0.85 13.36 17.27
C VAL A 6 1.03 12.09 16.44
N ALA A 7 0.40 12.02 15.29
CA ALA A 7 0.55 10.89 14.40
C ALA A 7 2.04 10.75 14.10
N GLU A 8 2.65 9.73 14.67
CA GLU A 8 4.07 9.45 14.48
C GLU A 8 4.36 9.32 13.00
N ALA A 9 5.32 10.09 12.51
CA ALA A 9 5.66 10.09 11.09
C ALA A 9 6.18 8.70 10.70
N LEU A 10 5.64 8.14 9.64
CA LEU A 10 6.11 6.88 9.08
C LEU A 10 7.17 7.18 8.02
N SER A 11 8.40 6.74 8.23
CA SER A 11 9.46 6.92 7.24
C SER A 11 9.73 5.68 6.39
N VAL A 12 9.24 4.52 6.82
CA VAL A 12 9.39 3.25 6.09
C VAL A 12 8.04 2.56 5.94
N LEU A 13 7.76 2.09 4.73
CA LEU A 13 6.55 1.34 4.41
C LEU A 13 6.90 0.03 3.70
N GLU A 14 6.07 -0.98 3.88
CA GLU A 14 6.07 -2.18 3.07
C GLU A 14 4.77 -2.27 2.27
N LEU A 15 4.90 -2.31 0.95
CA LEU A 15 3.82 -2.73 0.04
C LEU A 15 4.01 -4.21 -0.24
N ARG A 16 3.09 -5.02 0.25
CA ARG A 16 3.14 -6.47 0.17
C ARG A 16 2.04 -7.00 -0.75
N GLN A 17 2.43 -7.81 -1.73
CA GLN A 17 1.55 -8.39 -2.73
C GLN A 17 1.68 -9.92 -2.65
N TYR A 18 0.73 -10.57 -1.99
CA TYR A 18 0.76 -12.01 -1.82
C TYR A 18 -0.01 -12.71 -2.93
N THR A 19 0.58 -13.73 -3.53
CA THR A 19 -0.09 -14.66 -4.43
C THR A 19 -0.53 -15.89 -3.63
N LEU A 20 -1.82 -16.21 -3.70
CA LEU A 20 -2.42 -17.29 -2.92
C LEU A 20 -2.78 -18.46 -3.81
N HIS A 21 -2.96 -19.62 -3.20
CA HIS A 21 -3.55 -20.74 -3.91
C HIS A 21 -4.97 -20.40 -4.37
N PRO A 22 -5.42 -20.90 -5.52
CA PRO A 22 -6.74 -20.59 -6.08
C PRO A 22 -7.86 -20.74 -5.04
N GLY A 23 -8.63 -19.66 -4.87
CA GLY A 23 -9.75 -19.60 -3.94
C GLY A 23 -9.40 -19.48 -2.44
N ARG A 24 -8.10 -19.37 -2.07
CA ARG A 24 -7.69 -19.29 -0.66
C ARG A 24 -7.54 -17.86 -0.13
N ARG A 25 -7.77 -16.84 -0.97
CA ARG A 25 -7.59 -15.43 -0.58
C ARG A 25 -8.44 -15.05 0.64
N ASP A 26 -9.72 -15.34 0.61
CA ASP A 26 -10.62 -14.92 1.70
C ASP A 26 -10.37 -15.70 2.99
N GLU A 27 -9.81 -16.90 2.91
CA GLU A 27 -9.35 -17.66 4.08
C GLU A 27 -8.18 -16.97 4.77
N LEU A 28 -7.16 -16.53 3.97
CA LEU A 28 -6.05 -15.76 4.53
C LEU A 28 -6.51 -14.42 5.11
N ILE A 29 -7.38 -13.68 4.39
CA ILE A 29 -7.90 -12.39 4.87
C ILE A 29 -8.62 -12.58 6.21
N ALA A 30 -9.50 -13.57 6.34
CA ALA A 30 -10.22 -13.85 7.58
C ALA A 30 -9.28 -14.19 8.75
N LEU A 31 -8.25 -14.99 8.49
CA LEU A 31 -7.22 -15.30 9.47
C LEU A 31 -6.42 -14.06 9.86
N PHE A 32 -5.95 -13.30 8.86
CA PHE A 32 -5.14 -12.09 9.04
C PHE A 32 -5.89 -11.04 9.87
N GLU A 33 -7.15 -10.78 9.52
CA GLU A 33 -7.97 -9.77 10.20
C GLU A 33 -8.35 -10.16 11.63
N ARG A 34 -8.46 -11.44 11.91
CA ARG A 34 -8.82 -11.94 13.23
C ARG A 34 -7.61 -12.06 14.16
N GLU A 35 -6.46 -12.53 13.64
CA GLU A 35 -5.33 -12.95 14.47
C GLU A 35 -4.10 -12.05 14.33
N PHE A 36 -3.92 -11.32 13.21
CA PHE A 36 -2.64 -10.65 12.94
C PHE A 36 -2.69 -9.13 12.98
N VAL A 37 -3.86 -8.51 12.95
CA VAL A 37 -3.96 -7.04 12.91
C VAL A 37 -3.46 -6.44 14.22
N GLU A 38 -4.16 -6.70 15.32
CA GLU A 38 -3.81 -6.15 16.63
C GLU A 38 -2.40 -6.57 17.09
N PRO A 39 -2.00 -7.86 17.00
CA PRO A 39 -0.65 -8.24 17.44
C PRO A 39 0.48 -7.62 16.62
N GLN A 40 0.28 -7.26 15.36
CA GLN A 40 1.26 -6.48 14.61
C GLN A 40 1.31 -5.03 15.10
N GLU A 41 0.16 -4.42 15.38
CA GLU A 41 0.09 -3.07 15.93
C GLU A 41 0.67 -3.00 17.35
N ASP A 42 0.39 -3.99 18.19
CA ASP A 42 0.99 -4.14 19.53
C ASP A 42 2.53 -4.31 19.48
N ALA A 43 3.04 -4.89 18.39
CA ALA A 43 4.48 -5.01 18.14
C ALA A 43 5.13 -3.74 17.58
N GLY A 44 4.39 -2.65 17.39
CA GLY A 44 4.90 -1.36 16.91
C GLY A 44 4.78 -1.13 15.40
N MET A 45 4.11 -2.02 14.67
CA MET A 45 3.78 -1.79 13.25
C MET A 45 2.50 -0.97 13.13
N ARG A 46 2.37 -0.20 12.07
CA ARG A 46 1.11 0.45 11.73
C ARG A 46 0.50 -0.20 10.50
N LEU A 47 -0.60 -0.95 10.66
CA LEU A 47 -1.34 -1.53 9.54
C LEU A 47 -2.17 -0.43 8.86
N LEU A 48 -1.77 -0.02 7.64
CA LEU A 48 -2.38 1.10 6.93
C LEU A 48 -3.58 0.66 6.10
N ALA A 49 -3.42 -0.43 5.37
CA ALA A 49 -4.46 -0.92 4.46
C ALA A 49 -4.33 -2.41 4.18
N THR A 50 -5.48 -3.04 3.95
CA THR A 50 -5.60 -4.40 3.46
C THR A 50 -6.62 -4.43 2.33
N PHE A 51 -6.29 -5.11 1.22
CA PHE A 51 -7.05 -5.04 -0.02
C PHE A 51 -7.20 -6.39 -0.71
N ARG A 52 -8.31 -6.56 -1.42
CA ARG A 52 -8.48 -7.54 -2.49
C ARG A 52 -8.12 -6.90 -3.81
N ASP A 53 -7.33 -7.58 -4.64
CA ASP A 53 -7.11 -7.16 -6.02
C ASP A 53 -8.36 -7.48 -6.85
N LEU A 54 -8.81 -6.53 -7.68
CA LEU A 54 -9.97 -6.66 -8.55
C LEU A 54 -9.67 -7.47 -9.82
N ASP A 55 -8.42 -7.44 -10.28
CA ASP A 55 -8.00 -8.06 -11.52
C ASP A 55 -7.37 -9.45 -11.29
N ASP A 56 -7.01 -9.77 -10.04
CA ASP A 56 -6.48 -11.06 -9.65
C ASP A 56 -7.22 -11.58 -8.39
N PRO A 57 -8.11 -12.58 -8.54
CA PRO A 57 -8.91 -13.09 -7.44
C PRO A 57 -8.08 -13.80 -6.35
N ASP A 58 -6.86 -14.19 -6.67
CA ASP A 58 -5.96 -14.89 -5.75
C ASP A 58 -4.83 -13.99 -5.20
N ARG A 59 -4.95 -12.67 -5.37
CA ARG A 59 -4.01 -11.70 -4.83
C ARG A 59 -4.56 -10.96 -3.62
N PHE A 60 -3.76 -10.95 -2.53
CA PHE A 60 -3.98 -10.13 -1.34
C PHE A 60 -2.89 -9.07 -1.25
N VAL A 61 -3.29 -7.79 -1.21
CA VAL A 61 -2.37 -6.65 -1.14
C VAL A 61 -2.56 -5.92 0.17
N TRP A 62 -1.46 -5.55 0.83
CA TRP A 62 -1.55 -4.81 2.07
C TRP A 62 -0.34 -3.93 2.33
N LEU A 63 -0.56 -2.90 3.14
CA LEU A 63 0.41 -1.87 3.49
C LEU A 63 0.60 -1.82 4.98
N ARG A 64 1.85 -1.79 5.44
CA ARG A 64 2.21 -1.45 6.82
C ARG A 64 3.34 -0.44 6.84
N GLY A 65 3.40 0.36 7.90
CA GLY A 65 4.41 1.39 8.08
C GLY A 65 5.13 1.26 9.40
N PHE A 66 6.30 1.91 9.46
CA PHE A 66 7.20 1.95 10.61
C PHE A 66 7.79 3.34 10.75
N PRO A 67 8.12 3.79 11.97
CA PRO A 67 8.80 5.05 12.17
C PRO A 67 10.13 5.15 11.43
N ASP A 68 10.92 4.07 11.44
CA ASP A 68 12.23 3.94 10.80
C ASP A 68 12.61 2.47 10.59
N MET A 69 13.79 2.23 9.98
CA MET A 69 14.32 0.88 9.73
C MET A 69 14.66 0.12 11.02
N SER A 70 15.10 0.78 12.10
CA SER A 70 15.38 0.12 13.38
C SER A 70 14.10 -0.41 14.01
N SER A 71 13.09 0.45 14.11
CA SER A 71 11.75 0.11 14.60
C SER A 71 11.12 -1.01 13.77
N ARG A 72 11.37 -1.01 12.44
CA ARG A 72 10.94 -2.11 11.56
C ARG A 72 11.54 -3.45 11.99
N ALA A 73 12.85 -3.52 12.18
CA ALA A 73 13.51 -4.78 12.54
C ALA A 73 13.02 -5.30 13.91
N GLU A 74 12.87 -4.40 14.89
CA GLU A 74 12.41 -4.73 16.24
C GLU A 74 10.96 -5.24 16.23
N SER A 75 10.06 -4.52 15.54
CA SER A 75 8.65 -4.88 15.43
C SER A 75 8.46 -6.23 14.70
N LEU A 76 9.20 -6.46 13.61
CA LEU A 76 9.18 -7.72 12.88
C LEU A 76 9.69 -8.88 13.74
N ALA A 77 10.79 -8.68 14.50
CA ALA A 77 11.33 -9.68 15.40
C ALA A 77 10.33 -10.03 16.51
N ALA A 78 9.68 -9.03 17.08
CA ALA A 78 8.68 -9.21 18.14
C ALA A 78 7.47 -10.03 17.62
N PHE A 79 6.90 -9.65 16.51
CA PHE A 79 5.73 -10.34 15.95
C PHE A 79 6.05 -11.75 15.46
N TYR A 80 7.07 -11.91 14.57
CA TYR A 80 7.41 -13.21 13.98
C TYR A 80 8.10 -14.16 14.97
N GLY A 81 8.66 -13.63 16.07
CA GLY A 81 9.14 -14.41 17.22
C GLY A 81 8.05 -14.73 18.24
N GLY A 82 6.91 -14.05 18.16
CA GLY A 82 5.83 -14.06 19.14
C GLY A 82 4.94 -15.31 19.10
N PRO A 83 4.08 -15.48 20.14
CA PRO A 83 3.22 -16.65 20.26
C PRO A 83 2.11 -16.69 19.22
N VAL A 84 1.55 -15.53 18.83
CA VAL A 84 0.43 -15.48 17.85
C VAL A 84 0.90 -15.98 16.49
N TRP A 85 2.05 -15.49 16.00
CA TRP A 85 2.60 -15.98 14.73
C TRP A 85 2.89 -17.48 14.79
N LYS A 86 3.50 -17.96 15.89
CA LYS A 86 3.80 -19.39 16.06
C LYS A 86 2.55 -20.27 16.04
N ALA A 87 1.45 -19.77 16.57
CA ALA A 87 0.18 -20.51 16.61
C ALA A 87 -0.52 -20.59 15.25
N HIS A 88 -0.37 -19.57 14.39
CA HIS A 88 -1.17 -19.43 13.17
C HIS A 88 -0.38 -19.47 11.87
N ARG A 89 0.98 -19.46 11.91
CA ARG A 89 1.84 -19.40 10.72
C ARG A 89 1.58 -20.53 9.73
N ASP A 90 1.36 -21.75 10.21
CA ASP A 90 1.20 -22.92 9.35
C ASP A 90 -0.12 -22.81 8.56
N ALA A 91 -1.19 -22.33 9.19
CA ALA A 91 -2.46 -22.07 8.53
C ALA A 91 -2.33 -20.92 7.51
N ALA A 92 -1.63 -19.84 7.86
CA ALA A 92 -1.38 -18.73 6.94
C ALA A 92 -0.53 -19.18 5.74
N ASN A 93 0.61 -19.84 6.00
CA ASN A 93 1.52 -20.29 4.95
C ASN A 93 0.86 -21.29 3.99
N ALA A 94 -0.04 -22.15 4.47
CA ALA A 94 -0.77 -23.10 3.64
C ALA A 94 -1.71 -22.44 2.62
N THR A 95 -1.99 -21.15 2.73
CA THR A 95 -2.79 -20.40 1.75
C THR A 95 -1.95 -19.73 0.67
N MET A 96 -0.64 -19.57 0.89
CA MET A 96 0.24 -18.75 0.07
C MET A 96 1.05 -19.58 -0.93
N VAL A 97 1.10 -19.12 -2.17
CA VAL A 97 2.05 -19.57 -3.20
C VAL A 97 3.33 -18.74 -3.12
N ASP A 98 3.17 -17.41 -2.95
CA ASP A 98 4.27 -16.46 -2.86
C ASP A 98 3.90 -15.29 -1.94
N SER A 99 4.83 -14.90 -1.09
CA SER A 99 4.74 -13.77 -0.16
C SER A 99 5.92 -12.79 -0.28
N ASP A 100 6.79 -12.99 -1.26
CA ASP A 100 8.07 -12.30 -1.38
C ASP A 100 8.03 -11.09 -2.32
N ASN A 101 6.91 -10.89 -3.03
CA ASN A 101 6.68 -9.69 -3.83
C ASN A 101 6.38 -8.48 -2.91
N VAL A 102 7.43 -7.91 -2.36
CA VAL A 102 7.37 -6.82 -1.38
C VAL A 102 8.30 -5.70 -1.79
N PHE A 103 7.76 -4.48 -1.85
CA PHE A 103 8.55 -3.27 -1.97
C PHE A 103 8.74 -2.63 -0.59
N LEU A 104 9.99 -2.32 -0.27
CA LEU A 104 10.36 -1.47 0.85
C LEU A 104 10.43 -0.04 0.34
N LEU A 105 9.62 0.84 0.93
CA LEU A 105 9.34 2.18 0.39
C LEU A 105 9.59 3.25 1.44
N ARG A 106 9.95 4.44 0.99
CA ARG A 106 9.99 5.67 1.79
C ARG A 106 9.10 6.74 1.18
N PRO A 107 8.50 7.62 2.01
CA PRO A 107 7.68 8.72 1.54
C PRO A 107 8.42 9.70 0.63
N LEU A 108 7.69 10.21 -0.36
CA LEU A 108 8.18 11.28 -1.26
C LEU A 108 7.59 12.65 -0.90
N GLY A 109 7.24 12.86 0.37
CA GLY A 109 6.79 14.17 0.88
C GLY A 109 5.29 14.47 0.76
N CYS A 110 4.46 13.58 0.22
CA CYS A 110 3.01 13.79 0.05
C CYS A 110 2.11 12.86 0.89
N ASP A 111 2.61 12.31 2.02
CA ASP A 111 1.89 11.30 2.81
C ASP A 111 0.86 11.85 3.79
N GLN A 112 0.77 13.17 3.94
CA GLN A 112 -0.26 13.77 4.82
C GLN A 112 -1.68 13.37 4.40
N GLY A 113 -1.90 13.17 3.10
CA GLY A 113 -3.15 12.66 2.55
C GLY A 113 -3.47 11.25 3.03
N LEU A 114 -2.47 10.37 3.07
CA LEU A 114 -2.62 9.00 3.56
C LEU A 114 -3.02 8.97 5.03
N LEU A 115 -2.26 9.65 5.90
CA LEU A 115 -2.52 9.66 7.34
C LEU A 115 -3.88 10.26 7.67
N ALA A 116 -4.27 11.33 6.97
CA ALA A 116 -5.58 11.97 7.11
C ALA A 116 -6.74 11.08 6.58
N ALA A 117 -6.46 10.17 5.66
CA ALA A 117 -7.45 9.26 5.09
C ALA A 117 -7.70 8.01 5.93
N LEU A 118 -6.81 7.69 6.90
CA LEU A 118 -6.97 6.54 7.78
C LEU A 118 -8.21 6.72 8.67
N GLN A 119 -9.00 5.69 8.76
CA GLN A 119 -10.19 5.63 9.59
C GLN A 119 -10.02 4.63 10.71
N ARG A 120 -10.77 4.82 11.80
CA ARG A 120 -10.81 3.84 12.88
C ARG A 120 -11.25 2.48 12.33
N ARG A 121 -10.45 1.47 12.58
CA ARG A 121 -10.71 0.10 12.15
C ARG A 121 -11.93 -0.47 12.85
N PRO A 122 -12.84 -1.19 12.16
CA PRO A 122 -13.91 -1.92 12.81
C PRO A 122 -13.36 -3.07 13.67
N PRO A 123 -14.07 -3.45 14.73
CA PRO A 123 -13.70 -4.63 15.50
C PRO A 123 -13.74 -5.90 14.65
N ALA A 124 -13.02 -6.94 15.07
CA ALA A 124 -13.05 -8.22 14.40
C ALA A 124 -14.48 -8.78 14.34
N GLY A 125 -14.87 -9.32 13.18
CA GLY A 125 -16.20 -9.87 12.93
C GLY A 125 -17.30 -8.83 12.68
N ALA A 126 -17.00 -7.55 12.70
CA ALA A 126 -17.97 -6.54 12.26
C ALA A 126 -18.16 -6.63 10.75
N ALA A 127 -19.41 -6.72 10.31
CA ALA A 127 -19.74 -6.54 8.90
C ALA A 127 -19.51 -5.06 8.54
N ALA A 128 -18.33 -4.75 8.04
CA ALA A 128 -17.99 -3.41 7.60
C ALA A 128 -18.35 -3.30 6.13
N ARG A 129 -19.06 -2.24 5.77
CA ARG A 129 -19.20 -1.82 4.37
C ARG A 129 -17.90 -1.10 3.98
N ALA A 130 -16.87 -1.87 3.67
CA ALA A 130 -15.72 -1.32 2.99
C ALA A 130 -16.20 -0.84 1.61
N GLY A 131 -15.99 0.41 1.30
CA GLY A 131 -16.36 1.00 0.02
C GLY A 131 -15.18 1.77 -0.55
N GLY A 132 -15.31 2.17 -1.81
CA GLY A 132 -14.26 2.86 -2.56
C GLY A 132 -13.36 1.89 -3.31
N VAL A 133 -12.70 2.45 -4.32
CA VAL A 133 -11.66 1.76 -5.09
C VAL A 133 -10.35 2.50 -4.88
N PHE A 134 -9.28 1.76 -4.79
CA PHE A 134 -7.93 2.30 -4.68
C PHE A 134 -7.09 1.80 -5.84
N THR A 135 -6.17 2.62 -6.31
CA THR A 135 -5.15 2.15 -7.23
C THR A 135 -3.77 2.41 -6.66
N ILE A 136 -2.87 1.45 -6.82
CA ILE A 136 -1.45 1.66 -6.61
C ILE A 136 -0.78 1.54 -7.97
N THR A 137 -0.20 2.64 -8.44
CA THR A 137 0.59 2.63 -9.66
C THR A 137 2.05 2.46 -9.29
N LEU A 138 2.73 1.54 -9.97
CA LEU A 138 4.12 1.19 -9.78
C LEU A 138 4.87 1.51 -11.07
N CYS A 139 5.83 2.42 -11.00
CA CYS A 139 6.70 2.81 -12.10
C CYS A 139 8.12 2.29 -11.85
N PRO A 140 8.56 1.22 -12.54
CA PRO A 140 9.92 0.74 -12.40
C PRO A 140 10.89 1.79 -12.95
N LEU A 141 11.91 2.12 -12.17
CA LEU A 141 12.88 3.16 -12.48
C LEU A 141 14.18 2.54 -13.01
N ARG A 142 14.95 3.32 -13.81
CA ARG A 142 16.29 2.94 -14.27
C ARG A 142 17.32 3.05 -13.15
N GLU A 143 17.17 4.09 -12.34
CA GLU A 143 18.07 4.45 -11.24
C GLU A 143 17.25 4.78 -9.99
N PRO A 144 17.82 4.73 -8.80
CA PRO A 144 17.19 5.23 -7.59
C PRO A 144 16.66 6.66 -7.77
N ALA A 145 15.58 6.98 -7.05
CA ALA A 145 14.92 8.27 -7.18
C ALA A 145 15.82 9.43 -6.72
N ASP A 146 15.94 10.43 -7.56
CA ASP A 146 16.65 11.68 -7.30
C ASP A 146 15.72 12.91 -7.43
N GLU A 147 16.24 14.09 -7.19
CA GLU A 147 15.48 15.34 -7.30
C GLU A 147 14.97 15.59 -8.73
N ALA A 148 15.70 15.15 -9.76
CA ALA A 148 15.30 15.33 -11.15
C ALA A 148 14.08 14.46 -11.50
N LEU A 149 14.02 13.23 -11.00
CA LEU A 149 12.83 12.37 -11.10
C LEU A 149 11.62 13.01 -10.42
N VAL A 150 11.80 13.51 -9.19
CA VAL A 150 10.72 14.16 -8.42
C VAL A 150 10.18 15.36 -9.21
N HIS A 151 11.07 16.20 -9.72
CA HIS A 151 10.69 17.35 -10.55
C HIS A 151 9.94 16.92 -11.82
N ALA A 152 10.41 15.87 -12.51
CA ALA A 152 9.74 15.35 -13.70
C ALA A 152 8.35 14.80 -13.39
N PHE A 153 8.18 14.10 -12.27
CA PHE A 153 6.88 13.62 -11.79
C PHE A 153 5.92 14.80 -11.53
N ASP A 154 6.37 15.80 -10.79
CA ASP A 154 5.57 16.98 -10.43
C ASP A 154 5.19 17.84 -11.66
N GLN A 155 6.01 17.87 -12.69
CA GLN A 155 5.73 18.64 -13.90
C GLN A 155 4.89 17.89 -14.93
N HIS A 156 5.09 16.59 -15.08
CA HIS A 156 4.56 15.84 -16.21
C HIS A 156 3.48 14.81 -15.88
N VAL A 157 3.38 14.36 -14.61
CA VAL A 157 2.44 13.31 -14.20
C VAL A 157 1.43 13.82 -13.16
N HIS A 158 1.90 14.31 -12.03
CA HIS A 158 1.08 14.71 -10.89
C HIS A 158 -0.07 15.67 -11.24
N PRO A 159 0.13 16.78 -12.00
CA PRO A 159 -0.94 17.73 -12.31
C PRO A 159 -2.06 17.09 -13.15
N TRP A 160 -1.70 16.21 -14.06
CA TRP A 160 -2.68 15.47 -14.87
C TRP A 160 -3.44 14.46 -14.03
N TRP A 161 -2.72 13.75 -13.14
CA TRP A 161 -3.31 12.75 -12.27
C TRP A 161 -4.41 13.34 -11.38
N VAL A 162 -4.10 14.42 -10.70
CA VAL A 162 -5.05 15.14 -9.83
C VAL A 162 -6.12 15.86 -10.64
N GLY A 163 -5.75 16.48 -11.76
CA GLY A 163 -6.64 17.27 -12.60
C GLY A 163 -7.80 16.49 -13.22
N VAL A 164 -7.66 15.17 -13.38
CA VAL A 164 -8.73 14.29 -13.89
C VAL A 164 -9.50 13.56 -12.77
N GLY A 165 -9.41 14.04 -11.52
CA GLY A 165 -10.24 13.59 -10.40
C GLY A 165 -9.69 12.44 -9.58
N GLY A 166 -8.38 12.19 -9.64
CA GLY A 166 -7.70 11.26 -8.73
C GLY A 166 -7.47 11.91 -7.36
N ASP A 167 -7.94 11.28 -6.29
CA ASP A 167 -7.61 11.67 -4.92
C ASP A 167 -6.29 11.01 -4.51
N LEU A 168 -5.18 11.69 -4.85
CA LEU A 168 -3.82 11.21 -4.57
C LEU A 168 -3.54 11.28 -3.06
N LEU A 169 -3.36 10.13 -2.43
CA LEU A 169 -3.18 10.02 -0.99
C LEU A 169 -1.72 10.01 -0.57
N ALA A 170 -0.85 9.40 -1.38
CA ALA A 170 0.58 9.28 -1.08
C ALA A 170 1.40 8.97 -2.32
N CYS A 171 2.68 9.34 -2.26
CA CYS A 171 3.71 8.94 -3.22
C CYS A 171 4.91 8.40 -2.46
N TRP A 172 5.52 7.35 -3.01
CA TRP A 172 6.64 6.65 -2.40
C TRP A 172 7.71 6.31 -3.43
N VAL A 173 8.93 6.19 -2.97
CA VAL A 173 10.04 5.63 -3.75
C VAL A 173 10.66 4.48 -2.96
N SER A 174 11.45 3.65 -3.64
CA SER A 174 12.20 2.59 -2.96
C SER A 174 13.02 3.14 -1.82
N GLU A 175 13.03 2.41 -0.67
CA GLU A 175 13.93 2.67 0.45
C GLU A 175 15.36 2.29 0.04
N ASP A 176 16.31 3.17 0.34
CA ASP A 176 17.71 2.98 -0.04
C ASP A 176 18.47 2.06 0.94
N ALA A 177 17.96 1.92 2.17
CA ALA A 177 18.57 1.04 3.16
C ALA A 177 18.32 -0.44 2.81
N PRO A 178 19.32 -1.31 3.00
CA PRO A 178 19.17 -2.73 2.75
C PRO A 178 18.14 -3.36 3.69
N ASN A 179 17.55 -4.48 3.27
CA ASN A 179 16.61 -5.24 4.10
C ASN A 179 17.27 -5.69 5.41
N ASN A 180 16.85 -5.11 6.52
CA ASN A 180 17.38 -5.42 7.86
C ASN A 180 16.64 -6.55 8.58
N PHE A 181 15.73 -7.27 7.87
CA PHE A 181 15.07 -8.47 8.36
C PHE A 181 15.02 -9.56 7.26
N PRO A 182 16.15 -10.25 6.99
CA PRO A 182 16.28 -11.17 5.84
C PRO A 182 15.34 -12.37 5.86
N ARG A 183 14.71 -12.68 7.00
CA ARG A 183 13.69 -13.74 7.09
C ARG A 183 12.41 -13.43 6.32
N LEU A 184 12.19 -12.16 5.98
CA LEU A 184 11.14 -11.69 5.09
C LEU A 184 11.81 -11.04 3.89
N PRO A 185 11.86 -11.73 2.75
CA PRO A 185 12.40 -11.18 1.53
C PRO A 185 11.66 -9.92 1.08
N VAL A 186 12.40 -9.03 0.43
CA VAL A 186 11.88 -7.86 -0.28
C VAL A 186 12.57 -7.77 -1.65
N ARG A 187 11.97 -7.04 -2.58
CA ARG A 187 12.57 -6.78 -3.89
C ARG A 187 13.68 -5.75 -3.72
N GLU A 188 14.92 -6.22 -3.78
CA GLU A 188 16.12 -5.39 -3.71
C GLU A 188 16.65 -5.10 -5.11
N ASN A 189 17.30 -3.95 -5.29
CA ASN A 189 17.85 -3.49 -6.58
C ASN A 189 16.80 -3.32 -7.69
N GLU A 190 15.56 -3.11 -7.32
CA GLU A 190 14.46 -2.81 -8.22
C GLU A 190 13.84 -1.45 -7.83
N PRO A 191 14.48 -0.33 -8.21
CA PRO A 191 13.99 0.98 -7.83
C PRO A 191 12.63 1.24 -8.46
N VAL A 192 11.71 1.78 -7.64
CA VAL A 192 10.33 2.07 -8.05
C VAL A 192 9.89 3.44 -7.52
N LEU A 193 9.09 4.15 -8.30
CA LEU A 193 8.20 5.19 -7.82
C LEU A 193 6.79 4.60 -7.77
N ALA A 194 6.10 4.79 -6.67
CA ALA A 194 4.74 4.31 -6.47
C ALA A 194 3.85 5.43 -5.96
N TRP A 195 2.55 5.38 -6.27
CA TRP A 195 1.58 6.27 -5.66
C TRP A 195 0.23 5.60 -5.47
N LEU A 196 -0.48 6.05 -4.43
CA LEU A 196 -1.78 5.55 -4.02
C LEU A 196 -2.86 6.59 -4.33
N THR A 197 -3.88 6.19 -5.07
CA THR A 197 -5.03 7.02 -5.39
C THR A 197 -6.31 6.38 -4.89
N ARG A 198 -7.24 7.19 -4.40
CA ARG A 198 -8.58 6.76 -3.95
C ARG A 198 -9.65 7.26 -4.90
N PHE A 199 -10.66 6.44 -5.12
CA PHE A 199 -11.88 6.73 -5.86
C PHE A 199 -13.12 6.32 -5.05
N ASP A 200 -14.23 6.99 -5.26
CA ASP A 200 -15.48 6.68 -4.57
C ASP A 200 -16.05 5.32 -4.99
N ASP A 201 -15.87 4.95 -6.26
CA ASP A 201 -16.34 3.69 -6.84
C ASP A 201 -15.56 3.34 -8.12
N GLU A 202 -15.82 2.15 -8.68
CA GLU A 202 -15.20 1.71 -9.93
C GLU A 202 -15.56 2.59 -11.14
N ALA A 203 -16.73 3.24 -11.15
CA ALA A 203 -17.09 4.12 -12.26
C ALA A 203 -16.22 5.38 -12.25
N ALA A 204 -15.92 5.93 -11.08
CA ALA A 204 -15.00 7.06 -10.93
C ALA A 204 -13.57 6.66 -11.34
N GLU A 205 -13.11 5.48 -10.91
CA GLU A 205 -11.80 4.94 -11.29
C GLU A 205 -11.69 4.77 -12.82
N ARG A 206 -12.67 4.13 -13.47
CA ARG A 206 -12.68 3.95 -14.93
C ARG A 206 -12.71 5.27 -15.70
N ARG A 207 -13.48 6.27 -15.24
CA ARG A 207 -13.47 7.61 -15.85
C ARG A 207 -12.08 8.25 -15.75
N HIS A 208 -11.46 8.17 -14.58
CA HIS A 208 -10.10 8.67 -14.36
C HIS A 208 -9.11 7.99 -15.31
N ALA A 209 -9.11 6.66 -15.38
CA ALA A 209 -8.22 5.89 -16.25
C ALA A 209 -8.39 6.28 -17.73
N THR A 210 -9.63 6.47 -18.21
CA THR A 210 -9.92 6.90 -19.58
C THR A 210 -9.34 8.30 -19.87
N LEU A 211 -9.56 9.25 -18.96
CA LEU A 211 -9.07 10.62 -19.12
C LEU A 211 -7.53 10.69 -19.04
N LEU A 212 -6.94 9.91 -18.14
CA LEU A 212 -5.49 9.82 -18.01
C LEU A 212 -4.84 9.24 -19.28
N GLN A 213 -5.42 8.17 -19.83
CA GLN A 213 -4.96 7.60 -21.09
C GLN A 213 -5.06 8.61 -22.23
N ALA A 214 -6.17 9.34 -22.32
CA ALA A 214 -6.36 10.38 -23.33
C ALA A 214 -5.36 11.54 -23.20
N SER A 215 -4.90 11.86 -22.00
CA SER A 215 -3.89 12.89 -21.75
C SER A 215 -2.50 12.53 -22.28
N GLY A 216 -2.20 11.24 -22.39
CA GLY A 216 -0.90 10.72 -22.78
C GLY A 216 0.24 11.04 -21.79
N CYS A 217 -0.05 11.52 -20.59
CA CYS A 217 0.97 12.02 -19.65
C CYS A 217 2.01 10.95 -19.28
N LEU A 218 1.61 9.69 -19.10
CA LEU A 218 2.52 8.60 -18.81
C LEU A 218 3.40 8.19 -20.00
N GLY A 219 3.04 8.59 -21.22
CA GLY A 219 3.81 8.33 -22.44
C GLY A 219 4.79 9.44 -22.82
N ARG A 220 4.83 10.56 -22.09
CA ARG A 220 5.69 11.69 -22.42
C ARG A 220 7.17 11.31 -22.34
N PRO A 221 8.00 11.69 -23.35
CA PRO A 221 9.42 11.34 -23.37
C PRO A 221 10.17 11.78 -22.12
N GLU A 222 9.87 12.98 -21.61
CA GLU A 222 10.49 13.59 -20.44
C GLU A 222 10.27 12.75 -19.18
N TRP A 223 9.11 12.09 -19.08
CA TRP A 223 8.79 11.15 -18.01
C TRP A 223 9.34 9.76 -18.29
N ARG A 224 9.13 9.26 -19.51
CA ARG A 224 9.56 7.91 -19.91
C ARG A 224 11.06 7.67 -19.82
N ALA A 225 11.88 8.72 -19.90
CA ALA A 225 13.33 8.65 -19.79
C ALA A 225 13.79 8.05 -18.45
N TYR A 226 13.02 8.22 -17.38
CA TYR A 226 13.33 7.69 -16.04
C TYR A 226 12.93 6.22 -15.85
N LEU A 227 12.02 5.70 -16.68
CA LEU A 227 11.44 4.38 -16.49
C LEU A 227 12.26 3.28 -17.16
N SER A 228 12.46 2.17 -16.46
CA SER A 228 13.07 0.94 -16.99
C SER A 228 12.06 0.03 -17.68
N GLY A 229 10.77 0.23 -17.44
CA GLY A 229 9.68 -0.59 -17.99
C GLY A 229 8.34 0.16 -18.02
N GLU A 230 7.27 -0.55 -18.36
CA GLU A 230 5.93 0.00 -18.33
C GLU A 230 5.42 0.12 -16.90
N PRO A 231 4.75 1.24 -16.54
CA PRO A 231 4.01 1.31 -15.28
C PRO A 231 2.96 0.22 -15.17
N THR A 232 2.84 -0.35 -13.99
CA THR A 232 1.77 -1.31 -13.67
C THR A 232 0.82 -0.70 -12.64
N GLN A 233 -0.44 -1.12 -12.65
CA GLN A 233 -1.44 -0.62 -11.72
C GLN A 233 -2.15 -1.78 -11.06
N LEU A 234 -2.24 -1.74 -9.74
CA LEU A 234 -3.10 -2.60 -8.95
C LEU A 234 -4.44 -1.89 -8.75
N ARG A 235 -5.54 -2.56 -9.02
CA ARG A 235 -6.92 -2.08 -8.79
C ARG A 235 -7.49 -2.80 -7.58
N LEU A 236 -7.78 -2.07 -6.52
CA LEU A 236 -7.91 -2.61 -5.19
C LEU A 236 -9.23 -2.21 -4.53
N VAL A 237 -9.87 -3.14 -3.82
CA VAL A 237 -10.97 -2.84 -2.90
C VAL A 237 -10.56 -3.20 -1.47
N PRO A 238 -10.87 -2.34 -0.47
CA PRO A 238 -10.48 -2.61 0.90
C PRO A 238 -11.19 -3.85 1.44
N THR A 239 -10.49 -4.59 2.30
CA THR A 239 -11.10 -5.65 3.10
C THR A 239 -11.90 -5.06 4.27
N ASP A 240 -12.64 -5.87 5.00
CA ASP A 240 -13.59 -5.39 6.01
C ASP A 240 -12.92 -4.59 7.14
N ARG A 241 -11.66 -4.92 7.46
CA ARG A 241 -10.89 -4.25 8.50
C ARG A 241 -9.75 -3.36 7.99
N SER A 242 -9.74 -3.01 6.71
CA SER A 242 -8.80 -2.00 6.19
C SER A 242 -8.99 -0.66 6.91
N ALA A 243 -7.92 0.05 7.27
CA ALA A 243 -8.01 1.40 7.82
C ALA A 243 -8.23 2.44 6.70
N LEU A 244 -7.83 2.14 5.46
CA LEU A 244 -8.21 2.94 4.29
C LEU A 244 -9.53 2.45 3.72
N ARG A 245 -10.46 3.39 3.54
CA ARG A 245 -11.83 3.14 3.07
C ARG A 245 -12.34 4.32 2.24
N ARG A 246 -13.54 4.15 1.65
CA ARG A 246 -14.28 5.26 1.07
C ARG A 246 -14.37 6.44 2.04
N ARG A 247 -14.33 7.65 1.51
CA ARG A 247 -14.63 8.84 2.32
C ARG A 247 -15.97 8.66 3.04
N PRO A 248 -16.08 9.03 4.32
CA PRO A 248 -17.39 9.16 4.96
C PRO A 248 -18.25 10.09 4.11
N SER A 249 -19.50 9.70 3.86
CA SER A 249 -20.47 10.62 3.25
C SER A 249 -20.55 11.85 4.14
N GLN A 250 -20.36 13.04 3.58
CA GLN A 250 -20.75 14.26 4.28
C GLN A 250 -22.26 14.20 4.35
N GLU A 251 -22.80 13.75 5.49
CA GLU A 251 -24.19 13.98 5.80
C GLU A 251 -24.36 15.49 5.94
N GLY A 252 -25.08 16.09 4.98
CA GLY A 252 -25.45 17.49 4.96
C GLY A 252 -26.52 17.82 5.99
#